data_cf806eeb9d320275fa15d75ffafe9716
#
_entry.id   cf806eeb9d320275fa15d75ffafe9716
#
_cell.length_a   1.000
_cell.length_b   1.000
_cell.length_c   1.000
_cell.angle_alpha   90.00
_cell.angle_beta   90.00
_cell.angle_gamma   90.00
#
_symmetry.space_group_name_H-M   'P 1'
#
loop_
_entity.id
_entity.type
_entity.pdbx_description
1 polymer ?
#
loop_
_entity_poly.entity_id
_entity_poly.type
_entity_poly.pdbx_seq_one_letter_code
_entity_poly.pdbx_strand_id
1 'polypeptide(L)'
;MSAYNIYIVEDDPWYGEILDYHLSLNPDYKVTRFESGKEVLAKMHLKPDLVTIDFSLPDIAGDELFKKIRESSPHVPVIVISSQEEVAVAVNLLKMGVNDYLVKDEATKDLLWNSIIRIRETQSLKKEVEQLREELGQKFSFQKTMIGQSESLKRVFTLIGKAVKTNINILINGETGTGKEVVAKAIHYNS
;
A
#
# COMPACT_ATOMS: atom_id res chain seq x y z
N MET A 1 19.37 1.05 -3.35
CA MET A 1 17.94 0.85 -3.07
C MET A 1 17.76 -0.55 -2.51
N SER A 2 16.83 -0.79 -1.58
CA SER A 2 16.53 -2.16 -1.14
C SER A 2 15.87 -2.93 -2.28
N ALA A 3 16.20 -4.22 -2.41
CA ALA A 3 15.56 -5.08 -3.42
C ALA A 3 14.05 -5.14 -3.19
N TYR A 4 13.28 -5.21 -4.29
CA TYR A 4 11.83 -5.38 -4.26
C TYR A 4 11.50 -6.86 -4.04
N ASN A 5 10.97 -7.21 -2.86
CA ASN A 5 10.74 -8.59 -2.47
C ASN A 5 9.41 -9.11 -3.02
N ILE A 6 9.47 -10.10 -3.88
CA ILE A 6 8.31 -10.75 -4.50
C ILE A 6 8.18 -12.16 -3.96
N TYR A 7 6.99 -12.51 -3.47
CA TYR A 7 6.66 -13.87 -3.08
C TYR A 7 5.81 -14.50 -4.17
N ILE A 8 6.20 -15.71 -4.60
CA ILE A 8 5.44 -16.54 -5.53
C ILE A 8 4.90 -17.73 -4.75
N VAL A 9 3.58 -17.91 -4.76
CA VAL A 9 2.92 -19.10 -4.17
C VAL A 9 2.35 -19.92 -5.30
N GLU A 10 3.00 -21.05 -5.60
CA GLU A 10 2.72 -21.91 -6.73
C GLU A 10 3.12 -23.34 -6.36
N ASP A 11 2.18 -24.28 -6.42
CA ASP A 11 2.42 -25.70 -6.08
C ASP A 11 3.02 -26.50 -7.24
N ASP A 12 2.89 -26.03 -8.47
CA ASP A 12 3.65 -26.59 -9.60
C ASP A 12 5.10 -26.08 -9.58
N PRO A 13 6.09 -26.94 -9.21
CA PRO A 13 7.48 -26.51 -9.10
C PRO A 13 8.05 -25.98 -10.42
N TRP A 14 7.61 -26.54 -11.54
CA TRP A 14 8.11 -26.14 -12.85
C TRP A 14 7.58 -24.77 -13.29
N TYR A 15 6.28 -24.55 -13.09
CA TYR A 15 5.67 -23.25 -13.39
C TYR A 15 6.20 -22.16 -12.45
N GLY A 16 6.36 -22.48 -11.17
CA GLY A 16 6.97 -21.58 -10.19
C GLY A 16 8.41 -21.21 -10.56
N GLU A 17 9.20 -22.15 -11.11
CA GLU A 17 10.56 -21.88 -11.58
C GLU A 17 10.59 -20.97 -12.82
N ILE A 18 9.65 -21.13 -13.73
CA ILE A 18 9.51 -20.25 -14.91
C ILE A 18 9.22 -18.81 -14.46
N LEU A 19 8.29 -18.61 -13.51
CA LEU A 19 7.95 -17.28 -13.00
C LEU A 19 9.15 -16.66 -12.26
N ASP A 20 9.81 -17.43 -11.41
CA ASP A 20 11.00 -17.00 -10.67
C ASP A 20 12.11 -16.57 -11.64
N TYR A 21 12.46 -17.44 -12.61
CA TYR A 21 13.46 -17.12 -13.62
C TYR A 21 13.14 -15.82 -14.35
N HIS A 22 11.90 -15.67 -14.80
CA HIS A 22 11.48 -14.50 -15.57
C HIS A 22 11.56 -13.20 -14.74
N LEU A 23 11.12 -13.24 -13.47
CA LEU A 23 11.19 -12.08 -12.59
C LEU A 23 12.62 -11.77 -12.14
N SER A 24 13.44 -12.80 -11.92
CA SER A 24 14.85 -12.66 -11.52
C SER A 24 15.76 -12.09 -12.62
N LEU A 25 15.26 -11.93 -13.84
CA LEU A 25 15.96 -11.17 -14.89
C LEU A 25 16.13 -9.69 -14.53
N ASN A 26 15.28 -9.17 -13.63
CA ASN A 26 15.47 -7.84 -13.07
C ASN A 26 16.31 -7.91 -11.79
N PRO A 27 17.52 -7.31 -11.76
CA PRO A 27 18.41 -7.35 -10.60
C PRO A 27 17.84 -6.63 -9.36
N ASP A 28 16.81 -5.78 -9.53
CA ASP A 28 16.13 -5.11 -8.43
C ASP A 28 15.11 -6.01 -7.71
N TYR A 29 14.79 -7.18 -8.26
CA TYR A 29 13.82 -8.09 -7.67
C TYR A 29 14.52 -9.17 -6.87
N LYS A 30 13.95 -9.45 -5.70
CA LYS A 30 14.30 -10.61 -4.89
C LYS A 30 13.08 -11.50 -4.81
N VAL A 31 13.13 -12.63 -5.50
CA VAL A 31 12.03 -13.58 -5.58
C VAL A 31 12.20 -14.66 -4.51
N THR A 32 11.10 -15.04 -3.87
CA THR A 32 11.05 -16.19 -2.94
C THR A 32 9.81 -17.00 -3.28
N ARG A 33 10.01 -18.31 -3.49
CA ARG A 33 8.94 -19.26 -3.85
C ARG A 33 8.45 -20.01 -2.63
N PHE A 34 7.16 -20.34 -2.66
CA PHE A 34 6.44 -21.16 -1.68
C PHE A 34 5.54 -22.12 -2.44
N GLU A 35 5.45 -23.34 -2.00
CA GLU A 35 4.64 -24.39 -2.62
C GLU A 35 3.24 -24.49 -1.99
N SER A 36 2.98 -23.75 -0.91
CA SER A 36 1.71 -23.79 -0.19
C SER A 36 1.33 -22.45 0.44
N GLY A 37 0.03 -22.24 0.62
CA GLY A 37 -0.49 -21.06 1.32
C GLY A 37 -0.04 -21.00 2.78
N LYS A 38 0.10 -22.16 3.45
CA LYS A 38 0.60 -22.23 4.82
C LYS A 38 2.03 -21.72 4.97
N GLU A 39 2.90 -22.05 4.02
CA GLU A 39 4.30 -21.59 4.03
C GLU A 39 4.41 -20.08 3.86
N VAL A 40 3.70 -19.50 2.89
CA VAL A 40 3.74 -18.06 2.68
C VAL A 40 3.17 -17.29 3.86
N LEU A 41 2.06 -17.76 4.45
CA LEU A 41 1.46 -17.12 5.64
C LEU A 41 2.45 -17.07 6.81
N ALA A 42 3.24 -18.12 7.04
CA ALA A 42 4.28 -18.15 8.06
C ALA A 42 5.40 -17.12 7.82
N LYS A 43 5.58 -16.65 6.57
CA LYS A 43 6.63 -15.70 6.17
C LYS A 43 6.13 -14.27 5.91
N MET A 44 4.82 -14.01 6.01
CA MET A 44 4.28 -12.67 5.79
C MET A 44 4.83 -11.60 6.76
N HIS A 45 5.31 -12.01 7.95
CA HIS A 45 5.99 -11.12 8.89
C HIS A 45 7.27 -10.47 8.33
N LEU A 46 7.86 -11.02 7.28
CA LEU A 46 9.02 -10.46 6.57
C LEU A 46 8.64 -9.35 5.58
N LYS A 47 7.34 -9.02 5.47
CA LYS A 47 6.80 -7.88 4.71
C LYS A 47 7.25 -7.86 3.25
N PRO A 48 6.80 -8.81 2.41
CA PRO A 48 7.04 -8.75 0.98
C PRO A 48 6.42 -7.48 0.38
N ASP A 49 7.00 -7.00 -0.72
CA ASP A 49 6.49 -5.85 -1.46
C ASP A 49 5.34 -6.23 -2.41
N LEU A 50 5.25 -7.52 -2.80
CA LEU A 50 4.21 -8.09 -3.66
C LEU A 50 4.12 -9.61 -3.42
N VAL A 51 2.91 -10.15 -3.54
CA VAL A 51 2.65 -11.59 -3.51
C VAL A 51 1.90 -11.99 -4.77
N THR A 52 2.36 -13.04 -5.47
CA THR A 52 1.57 -13.74 -6.47
C THR A 52 1.05 -15.03 -5.87
N ILE A 53 -0.20 -15.38 -6.12
CA ILE A 53 -0.80 -16.61 -5.60
C ILE A 53 -1.46 -17.40 -6.73
N ASP A 54 -1.21 -18.70 -6.78
CA ASP A 54 -2.06 -19.59 -7.57
C ASP A 54 -3.44 -19.69 -6.90
N PHE A 55 -4.46 -19.66 -7.70
CA PHE A 55 -5.83 -19.81 -7.22
C PHE A 55 -6.13 -21.23 -6.73
N SER A 56 -5.49 -22.24 -7.30
CA SER A 56 -5.77 -23.67 -7.09
C SER A 56 -4.71 -24.39 -6.26
N LEU A 57 -4.34 -23.83 -5.10
CA LEU A 57 -3.37 -24.48 -4.20
C LEU A 57 -3.98 -25.70 -3.51
N PRO A 58 -3.16 -26.73 -3.17
CA PRO A 58 -3.66 -27.99 -2.59
C PRO A 58 -4.13 -27.85 -1.14
N ASP A 59 -3.63 -26.85 -0.40
CA ASP A 59 -3.90 -26.68 1.04
C ASP A 59 -4.93 -25.59 1.35
N ILE A 60 -5.13 -24.63 0.46
CA ILE A 60 -6.05 -23.51 0.66
C ILE A 60 -6.47 -22.90 -0.69
N ALA A 61 -7.73 -22.54 -0.84
CA ALA A 61 -8.20 -21.83 -2.03
C ALA A 61 -7.63 -20.41 -2.09
N GLY A 62 -7.36 -19.92 -3.31
CA GLY A 62 -6.69 -18.62 -3.51
C GLY A 62 -7.46 -17.43 -2.92
N ASP A 63 -8.80 -17.46 -2.93
CA ASP A 63 -9.63 -16.41 -2.32
C ASP A 63 -9.55 -16.41 -0.78
N GLU A 64 -9.44 -17.59 -0.17
CA GLU A 64 -9.24 -17.73 1.28
C GLU A 64 -7.82 -17.33 1.68
N LEU A 65 -6.82 -17.75 0.91
CA LEU A 65 -5.45 -17.31 1.12
C LEU A 65 -5.32 -15.79 1.02
N PHE A 66 -5.96 -15.18 0.02
CA PHE A 66 -5.99 -13.72 -0.13
C PHE A 66 -6.56 -13.04 1.12
N LYS A 67 -7.68 -13.52 1.68
CA LYS A 67 -8.28 -12.97 2.91
C LYS A 67 -7.30 -13.02 4.07
N LYS A 68 -6.63 -14.16 4.29
CA LYS A 68 -5.63 -14.31 5.36
C LYS A 68 -4.40 -13.41 5.17
N ILE A 69 -3.93 -13.27 3.93
CA ILE A 69 -2.87 -12.30 3.60
C ILE A 69 -3.33 -10.88 3.94
N ARG A 70 -4.56 -10.52 3.59
CA ARG A 70 -5.10 -9.18 3.83
C ARG A 70 -5.28 -8.87 5.31
N GLU A 71 -5.61 -9.86 6.16
CA GLU A 71 -5.67 -9.73 7.61
C GLU A 71 -4.30 -9.43 8.24
N SER A 72 -3.26 -10.11 7.76
CA SER A 72 -1.89 -9.94 8.29
C SER A 72 -1.13 -8.78 7.66
N SER A 73 -1.43 -8.45 6.42
CA SER A 73 -0.75 -7.45 5.60
C SER A 73 -1.76 -6.67 4.74
N PRO A 74 -2.48 -5.69 5.31
CA PRO A 74 -3.61 -5.02 4.64
C PRO A 74 -3.29 -4.31 3.33
N HIS A 75 -2.02 -3.92 3.13
CA HIS A 75 -1.60 -3.08 2.02
C HIS A 75 -0.68 -3.77 1.01
N VAL A 76 -0.30 -5.03 1.25
CA VAL A 76 0.56 -5.75 0.31
C VAL A 76 -0.20 -6.00 -1.00
N PRO A 77 0.33 -5.66 -2.17
CA PRO A 77 -0.29 -6.02 -3.43
C PRO A 77 -0.31 -7.53 -3.63
N VAL A 78 -1.43 -8.02 -4.17
CA VAL A 78 -1.62 -9.42 -4.50
C VAL A 78 -2.06 -9.55 -5.95
N ILE A 79 -1.40 -10.40 -6.71
CA ILE A 79 -1.79 -10.81 -8.06
C ILE A 79 -2.20 -12.28 -7.99
N VAL A 80 -3.37 -12.61 -8.51
CA VAL A 80 -3.80 -14.01 -8.64
C VAL A 80 -3.44 -14.51 -10.02
N ILE A 81 -2.84 -15.70 -10.10
CA ILE A 81 -2.53 -16.40 -11.34
C ILE A 81 -3.31 -17.72 -11.31
N SER A 82 -4.07 -18.03 -12.36
CA SER A 82 -4.97 -19.19 -12.34
C SER A 82 -5.06 -19.86 -13.70
N SER A 83 -5.22 -21.16 -13.72
CA SER A 83 -5.60 -21.89 -14.94
C SER A 83 -7.10 -21.75 -15.28
N GLN A 84 -7.90 -21.15 -14.41
CA GLN A 84 -9.33 -20.97 -14.61
C GLN A 84 -9.61 -19.67 -15.39
N GLU A 85 -10.40 -19.78 -16.46
CA GLU A 85 -10.84 -18.65 -17.30
C GLU A 85 -12.20 -18.08 -16.87
N GLU A 86 -12.70 -18.44 -15.68
CA GLU A 86 -14.03 -18.00 -15.23
C GLU A 86 -14.04 -16.51 -14.89
N VAL A 87 -14.66 -15.71 -15.73
CA VAL A 87 -14.81 -14.26 -15.58
C VAL A 87 -15.44 -13.89 -14.23
N ALA A 88 -16.40 -14.69 -13.75
CA ALA A 88 -17.07 -14.45 -12.47
C ALA A 88 -16.10 -14.53 -11.29
N VAL A 89 -15.17 -15.48 -11.28
CA VAL A 89 -14.13 -15.62 -10.26
C VAL A 89 -13.19 -14.43 -10.29
N ALA A 90 -12.69 -14.06 -11.47
CA ALA A 90 -11.81 -12.91 -11.66
C ALA A 90 -12.46 -11.61 -11.15
N VAL A 91 -13.72 -11.36 -11.53
CA VAL A 91 -14.46 -10.16 -11.10
C VAL A 91 -14.66 -10.13 -9.57
N ASN A 92 -14.95 -11.27 -8.95
CA ASN A 92 -15.09 -11.34 -7.49
C ASN A 92 -13.78 -11.04 -6.76
N LEU A 93 -12.67 -11.61 -7.21
CA LEU A 93 -11.35 -11.37 -6.62
C LEU A 93 -10.92 -9.90 -6.76
N LEU A 94 -11.15 -9.28 -7.91
CA LEU A 94 -10.88 -7.86 -8.12
C LEU A 94 -11.74 -6.97 -7.21
N LYS A 95 -13.02 -7.30 -7.01
CA LYS A 95 -13.90 -6.60 -6.04
C LYS A 95 -13.44 -6.76 -4.60
N MET A 96 -12.81 -7.88 -4.25
CA MET A 96 -12.21 -8.11 -2.93
C MET A 96 -10.92 -7.31 -2.72
N GLY A 97 -10.36 -6.70 -3.77
CA GLY A 97 -9.15 -5.87 -3.70
C GLY A 97 -7.87 -6.60 -4.11
N VAL A 98 -7.96 -7.70 -4.84
CA VAL A 98 -6.83 -8.27 -5.59
C VAL A 98 -6.39 -7.25 -6.64
N ASN A 99 -5.10 -7.06 -6.80
CA ASN A 99 -4.56 -6.02 -7.68
C ASN A 99 -4.63 -6.39 -9.15
N ASP A 100 -4.53 -7.67 -9.45
CA ASP A 100 -4.71 -8.21 -10.81
C ASP A 100 -5.06 -9.71 -10.79
N TYR A 101 -5.67 -10.19 -11.87
CA TYR A 101 -5.97 -11.60 -12.10
C TYR A 101 -5.47 -12.00 -13.48
N LEU A 102 -4.58 -12.97 -13.54
CA LEU A 102 -3.93 -13.44 -14.76
C LEU A 102 -4.29 -14.90 -15.01
N VAL A 103 -4.60 -15.22 -16.25
CA VAL A 103 -4.82 -16.60 -16.68
C VAL A 103 -3.46 -17.21 -17.07
N LYS A 104 -3.20 -18.47 -16.67
CA LYS A 104 -1.96 -19.20 -17.02
C LYS A 104 -1.97 -19.53 -18.51
N ASP A 105 -1.26 -18.72 -19.31
CA ASP A 105 -1.05 -18.88 -20.74
C ASP A 105 0.36 -18.42 -21.15
N GLU A 106 0.63 -18.37 -22.45
CA GLU A 106 1.93 -17.92 -22.98
C GLU A 106 2.22 -16.44 -22.66
N ALA A 107 1.18 -15.62 -22.56
CA ALA A 107 1.29 -14.17 -22.28
C ALA A 107 1.43 -13.84 -20.79
N THR A 108 1.19 -14.80 -19.89
CA THR A 108 1.18 -14.58 -18.44
C THR A 108 2.45 -13.90 -17.94
N LYS A 109 3.61 -14.28 -18.45
CA LYS A 109 4.92 -13.71 -18.04
C LYS A 109 4.99 -12.20 -18.31
N ASP A 110 4.58 -11.79 -19.51
CA ASP A 110 4.60 -10.39 -19.91
C ASP A 110 3.50 -9.58 -19.17
N LEU A 111 2.34 -10.17 -18.99
CA LEU A 111 1.24 -9.56 -18.22
C LEU A 111 1.64 -9.38 -16.75
N LEU A 112 2.25 -10.40 -16.15
CA LEU A 112 2.75 -10.32 -14.78
C LEU A 112 3.79 -9.21 -14.63
N TRP A 113 4.74 -9.14 -15.54
CA TRP A 113 5.75 -8.09 -15.56
C TRP A 113 5.13 -6.69 -15.62
N ASN A 114 4.20 -6.48 -16.55
CA ASN A 114 3.50 -5.20 -16.70
C ASN A 114 2.67 -4.84 -15.46
N SER A 115 2.02 -5.83 -14.84
CA SER A 115 1.25 -5.62 -13.62
C SER A 115 2.14 -5.22 -12.44
N ILE A 116 3.31 -5.84 -12.30
CA ILE A 116 4.29 -5.49 -11.28
C ILE A 116 4.81 -4.05 -11.48
N ILE A 117 5.15 -3.66 -12.70
CA ILE A 117 5.58 -2.27 -13.01
C ILE A 117 4.50 -1.28 -12.59
N ARG A 118 3.26 -1.48 -13.02
CA ARG A 118 2.11 -0.60 -12.68
C ARG A 118 1.88 -0.49 -11.17
N ILE A 119 2.00 -1.61 -10.45
CA ILE A 119 1.86 -1.63 -8.99
C ILE A 119 3.00 -0.85 -8.33
N ARG A 120 4.25 -1.04 -8.75
CA ARG A 120 5.42 -0.29 -8.23
C ARG A 120 5.29 1.20 -8.46
N GLU A 121 4.89 1.62 -9.64
CA GLU A 121 4.64 3.04 -9.95
C GLU A 121 3.57 3.64 -9.04
N THR A 122 2.45 2.93 -8.86
CA THR A 122 1.38 3.36 -7.97
C THR A 122 1.86 3.47 -6.51
N GLN A 123 2.65 2.52 -6.03
CA GLN A 123 3.24 2.53 -4.68
C GLN A 123 4.23 3.69 -4.51
N SER A 124 5.07 3.95 -5.54
CA SER A 124 6.03 5.05 -5.53
C SER A 124 5.33 6.40 -5.45
N LEU A 125 4.31 6.60 -6.29
CA LEU A 125 3.50 7.82 -6.28
C LEU A 125 2.78 8.05 -4.95
N LYS A 126 2.24 7.00 -4.33
CA LYS A 126 1.63 7.10 -3.01
C LYS A 126 2.63 7.52 -1.95
N LYS A 127 3.83 6.92 -1.94
CA LYS A 127 4.91 7.30 -1.01
C LYS A 127 5.35 8.75 -1.22
N GLU A 128 5.49 9.18 -2.46
CA GLU A 128 5.84 10.57 -2.77
C GLU A 128 4.78 11.55 -2.27
N VAL A 129 3.50 11.25 -2.51
CA VAL A 129 2.39 12.08 -1.98
C VAL A 129 2.40 12.13 -0.46
N GLU A 130 2.64 11.01 0.24
CA GLU A 130 2.76 10.99 1.69
C GLU A 130 3.93 11.82 2.18
N GLN A 131 5.10 11.70 1.55
CA GLN A 131 6.28 12.51 1.89
C GLN A 131 6.03 14.01 1.69
N LEU A 132 5.44 14.39 0.55
CA LEU A 132 5.09 15.79 0.29
C LEU A 132 4.08 16.34 1.30
N ARG A 133 3.11 15.52 1.73
CA ARG A 133 2.17 15.90 2.79
C ARG A 133 2.86 16.08 4.15
N GLU A 134 3.79 15.19 4.50
CA GLU A 134 4.60 15.32 5.73
C GLU A 134 5.48 16.57 5.70
N GLU A 135 6.14 16.85 4.57
CA GLU A 135 6.96 18.05 4.41
C GLU A 135 6.11 19.33 4.54
N LEU A 136 4.94 19.36 3.90
CA LEU A 136 3.99 20.46 4.06
C LEU A 136 3.50 20.60 5.50
N GLY A 137 3.16 19.49 6.15
CA GLY A 137 2.78 19.49 7.56
C GLY A 137 3.87 20.05 8.47
N GLN A 138 5.14 19.68 8.22
CA GLN A 138 6.29 20.23 8.97
C GLN A 138 6.53 21.71 8.68
N LYS A 139 6.39 22.14 7.41
CA LYS A 139 6.56 23.54 7.00
C LYS A 139 5.47 24.43 7.60
N PHE A 140 4.25 23.94 7.70
CA PHE A 140 3.11 24.64 8.29
C PHE A 140 2.81 24.20 9.74
N SER A 141 3.81 23.60 10.42
CA SER A 141 3.70 23.31 11.85
C SER A 141 3.45 24.63 12.61
N PHE A 142 2.31 24.73 13.31
CA PHE A 142 1.93 25.92 14.07
C PHE A 142 2.96 26.28 15.15
N GLN A 143 3.70 25.32 15.67
CA GLN A 143 4.79 25.55 16.64
C GLN A 143 6.00 26.27 16.05
N LYS A 144 6.28 26.11 14.75
CA LYS A 144 7.39 26.78 14.05
C LYS A 144 6.94 28.10 13.39
N THR A 145 5.70 28.20 12.99
CA THR A 145 5.19 29.32 12.18
C THR A 145 4.59 30.45 13.03
N MET A 146 4.12 30.14 14.23
CA MET A 146 3.57 31.13 15.17
C MET A 146 4.53 31.34 16.33
N ILE A 147 5.19 32.50 16.33
CA ILE A 147 6.13 32.89 17.38
C ILE A 147 5.38 33.59 18.50
N GLY A 148 5.39 33.02 19.71
CA GLY A 148 4.79 33.64 20.90
C GLY A 148 4.72 32.68 22.07
N GLN A 149 4.78 33.25 23.30
CA GLN A 149 4.78 32.47 24.54
C GLN A 149 3.60 32.84 25.48
N SER A 150 2.65 33.63 24.99
CA SER A 150 1.49 34.00 25.78
C SER A 150 0.59 32.81 26.12
N GLU A 151 -0.03 32.83 27.31
CA GLU A 151 -0.96 31.79 27.73
C GLU A 151 -2.19 31.66 26.80
N SER A 152 -2.64 32.75 26.20
CA SER A 152 -3.71 32.76 25.21
C SER A 152 -3.28 31.99 23.93
N LEU A 153 -2.06 32.17 23.46
CA LEU A 153 -1.54 31.45 22.27
C LEU A 153 -1.36 29.97 22.57
N LYS A 154 -0.89 29.60 23.75
CA LYS A 154 -0.78 28.18 24.17
C LYS A 154 -2.14 27.48 24.18
N ARG A 155 -3.22 28.18 24.63
CA ARG A 155 -4.58 27.67 24.55
C ARG A 155 -5.03 27.43 23.10
N VAL A 156 -4.74 28.38 22.20
CA VAL A 156 -5.03 28.22 20.75
C VAL A 156 -4.30 26.98 20.20
N PHE A 157 -3.02 26.78 20.51
CA PHE A 157 -2.28 25.59 20.09
C PHE A 157 -2.90 24.28 20.60
N THR A 158 -3.35 24.28 21.84
CA THR A 158 -4.03 23.10 22.40
C THR A 158 -5.35 22.80 21.68
N LEU A 159 -6.11 23.82 21.31
CA LEU A 159 -7.36 23.67 20.55
C LEU A 159 -7.08 23.17 19.12
N ILE A 160 -6.08 23.73 18.44
CA ILE A 160 -5.65 23.28 17.12
C ILE A 160 -5.24 21.80 17.17
N GLY A 161 -4.41 21.40 18.12
CA GLY A 161 -3.97 20.02 18.27
C GLY A 161 -5.09 19.00 18.56
N LYS A 162 -6.20 19.45 19.13
CA LYS A 162 -7.42 18.64 19.28
C LYS A 162 -8.22 18.59 17.98
N ALA A 163 -8.38 19.74 17.33
CA ALA A 163 -9.18 19.90 16.12
C ALA A 163 -8.62 19.10 14.93
N VAL A 164 -7.30 19.08 14.75
CA VAL A 164 -6.58 18.33 13.70
C VAL A 164 -6.86 16.82 13.73
N LYS A 165 -7.22 16.28 14.91
CA LYS A 165 -7.53 14.85 15.09
C LYS A 165 -9.00 14.48 14.82
N THR A 166 -9.82 15.46 14.41
CA THR A 166 -11.27 15.29 14.28
C THR A 166 -11.78 15.90 12.98
N ASN A 167 -12.84 15.30 12.40
CA ASN A 167 -13.52 15.82 11.21
C ASN A 167 -14.64 16.80 11.59
N ILE A 168 -14.29 17.93 12.20
CA ILE A 168 -15.26 18.96 12.60
C ILE A 168 -15.07 20.25 11.78
N ASN A 169 -16.15 21.00 11.61
CA ASN A 169 -16.06 22.33 11.03
C ASN A 169 -15.46 23.31 12.04
N ILE A 170 -14.43 24.06 11.63
CA ILE A 170 -13.71 25.00 12.48
C ILE A 170 -13.95 26.42 11.97
N LEU A 171 -14.44 27.31 12.86
CA LEU A 171 -14.56 28.72 12.58
C LEU A 171 -13.42 29.48 13.29
N ILE A 172 -12.64 30.25 12.50
CA ILE A 172 -11.51 31.03 12.99
C ILE A 172 -11.89 32.54 12.95
N ASN A 173 -12.07 33.16 14.12
CA ASN A 173 -12.35 34.57 14.26
C ASN A 173 -11.17 35.33 14.86
N GLY A 174 -11.05 36.62 14.49
CA GLY A 174 -10.03 37.52 15.02
C GLY A 174 -9.89 38.78 14.16
N GLU A 175 -9.18 39.78 14.64
CA GLU A 175 -8.90 41.04 13.93
C GLU A 175 -8.01 40.84 12.69
N THR A 176 -7.98 41.81 11.79
CA THR A 176 -7.10 41.77 10.60
C THR A 176 -5.64 41.77 11.07
N GLY A 177 -4.81 40.91 10.44
CA GLY A 177 -3.38 40.80 10.77
C GLY A 177 -3.05 39.85 11.94
N THR A 178 -4.03 39.22 12.63
CA THR A 178 -3.78 38.33 13.77
C THR A 178 -3.29 36.91 13.42
N GLY A 179 -3.03 36.63 12.15
CA GLY A 179 -2.50 35.31 11.73
C GLY A 179 -3.56 34.23 11.50
N LYS A 180 -4.84 34.57 11.28
CA LYS A 180 -5.92 33.60 10.99
C LYS A 180 -5.58 32.66 9.82
N GLU A 181 -4.98 33.19 8.77
CA GLU A 181 -4.57 32.39 7.61
C GLU A 181 -3.48 31.37 7.96
N VAL A 182 -2.55 31.72 8.84
CA VAL A 182 -1.50 30.83 9.33
C VAL A 182 -2.12 29.67 10.13
N VAL A 183 -3.10 30.00 10.99
CA VAL A 183 -3.86 28.99 11.76
C VAL A 183 -4.66 28.08 10.84
N ALA A 184 -5.35 28.64 9.84
CA ALA A 184 -6.13 27.85 8.88
C ALA A 184 -5.23 26.88 8.07
N LYS A 185 -4.11 27.36 7.57
CA LYS A 185 -3.11 26.53 6.86
C LYS A 185 -2.53 25.45 7.79
N ALA A 186 -2.19 25.81 9.01
CA ALA A 186 -1.66 24.85 10.00
C ALA A 186 -2.66 23.74 10.32
N ILE A 187 -3.95 24.05 10.43
CA ILE A 187 -5.01 23.05 10.60
C ILE A 187 -5.12 22.17 9.35
N HIS A 188 -5.23 22.79 8.17
CA HIS A 188 -5.43 22.09 6.90
C HIS A 188 -4.30 21.11 6.56
N TYR A 189 -3.05 21.49 6.78
CA TYR A 189 -1.89 20.62 6.43
C TYR A 189 -1.52 19.60 7.53
N ASN A 190 -2.15 19.66 8.69
CA ASN A 190 -1.91 18.72 9.80
C ASN A 190 -3.15 17.85 10.15
N SER A 191 -4.25 17.97 9.39
CA SER A 191 -5.48 17.14 9.54
C SER A 191 -5.54 15.94 8.55
#